data_d7bf5bf2d27d50b320bfaa3b73dceb98
#
_entry.id   d7bf5bf2d27d50b320bfaa3b73dceb98
#
_cell.length_a   1.000
_cell.length_b   1.000
_cell.length_c   1.000
_cell.angle_alpha   90.00
_cell.angle_beta   90.00
_cell.angle_gamma   90.00
#
_symmetry.space_group_name_H-M   'P 1'
#
loop_
_entity.id
_entity.type
_entity.pdbx_description
1 polymer ?
#
loop_
_entity_poly.entity_id
_entity_poly.type
_entity_poly.pdbx_seq_one_letter_code
_entity_poly.pdbx_strand_id
1 'polypeptide(L)'
;MKKIILLLLLGLVLISCSSHEKAPEVTENIKKITEAPVTPDIPEEPINLDLELQEKLQGVWKQYFVEEFNDTRSVNVMVVTNRQFKGKGFGCTDDYFGTGADANFRLGVCRVNVPRNHSTGEISFTANQRESSHDYFKILAQKELNLATLVDYLKKAKRSPLLFVHGFNVKHQEAVLRASQITYDLKYQGPVILFSWPAGAGDSFLDEKLIQRTYAANLKTAQSSVGLFKLFVSKLIENKIIPNIVVHSMGHQVVLPALFELGKNGQLQVTDSQMPLGEVILNAPDFDSDLFVKNIEVIKNLSRRVTLYCSYNDKAMFASETINSSKRLGGCTYMEGVDSINVSLLDNSTFGLNHGYYASRQILTDVFQVLLGIEADRRLFMKKSEPNSTEKYYLRP
;
A
#
# COMPACT_ATOMS: atom_id res chain seq x y z
N MET A 1 -13.62 31.71 13.57
CA MET A 1 -12.52 30.75 13.80
C MET A 1 -12.23 29.83 12.63
N LYS A 2 -13.16 29.48 11.72
CA LYS A 2 -12.92 28.64 10.53
C LYS A 2 -12.08 29.27 9.40
N LYS A 3 -11.92 30.61 9.35
CA LYS A 3 -11.17 31.32 8.29
C LYS A 3 -9.67 31.48 8.55
N ILE A 4 -9.20 31.24 9.76
CA ILE A 4 -7.78 31.47 10.14
C ILE A 4 -6.90 30.26 9.82
N ILE A 5 -7.45 29.06 9.78
CA ILE A 5 -6.68 27.82 9.51
C ILE A 5 -6.34 27.65 8.02
N LEU A 6 -7.14 28.23 7.12
CA LEU A 6 -6.94 28.13 5.68
C LEU A 6 -5.80 29.02 5.16
N LEU A 7 -5.55 30.17 5.81
CA LEU A 7 -4.48 31.10 5.41
C LEU A 7 -3.06 30.60 5.73
N LEU A 8 -2.92 29.66 6.65
CA LEU A 8 -1.63 29.04 7.00
C LEU A 8 -1.17 27.97 5.99
N LEU A 9 -2.06 27.45 5.16
CA LEU A 9 -1.73 26.46 4.13
C LEU A 9 -1.30 27.09 2.78
N LEU A 10 -1.62 28.35 2.51
CA LEU A 10 -1.22 29.06 1.29
C LEU A 10 0.08 29.88 1.44
N GLY A 11 0.56 30.11 2.64
CA GLY A 11 1.72 30.98 2.91
C GLY A 11 3.10 30.34 2.75
N LEU A 12 3.21 29.05 2.45
CA LEU A 12 4.48 28.31 2.48
C LEU A 12 5.08 27.96 1.10
N VAL A 13 4.54 28.49 0.01
CA VAL A 13 5.00 28.16 -1.36
C VAL A 13 5.89 29.23 -2.00
N LEU A 14 6.04 30.41 -1.39
CA LEU A 14 6.89 31.45 -1.96
C LEU A 14 7.86 31.99 -0.91
N ILE A 15 9.00 31.37 -0.68
CA ILE A 15 10.30 32.01 -0.33
C ILE A 15 11.36 30.89 -0.41
N SER A 16 12.02 30.80 -1.52
CA SER A 16 13.36 30.28 -1.64
C SER A 16 14.08 31.01 -2.75
N CYS A 17 14.78 32.07 -2.36
CA CYS A 17 15.90 32.57 -3.13
C CYS A 17 16.85 33.31 -2.20
N SER A 18 18.08 32.78 -2.15
CA SER A 18 19.34 33.47 -2.02
C SER A 18 19.65 34.30 -0.76
N SER A 19 20.61 33.81 0.00
CA SER A 19 21.80 34.64 0.34
C SER A 19 22.96 33.73 0.76
N HIS A 20 24.07 33.87 -0.01
CA HIS A 20 25.39 33.37 0.36
C HIS A 20 25.90 34.14 1.57
N GLU A 21 26.22 33.49 2.64
CA GLU A 21 27.12 34.01 3.67
C GLU A 21 28.37 33.12 3.75
N LYS A 22 29.54 33.80 3.65
CA LYS A 22 30.86 33.18 3.69
C LYS A 22 31.18 32.68 5.08
N ALA A 23 31.68 31.46 5.18
CA ALA A 23 32.28 30.92 6.38
C ALA A 23 33.63 31.59 6.68
N PRO A 24 34.01 31.79 7.96
CA PRO A 24 35.30 32.30 8.34
C PRO A 24 36.41 31.25 8.21
N GLU A 25 37.57 31.67 7.67
CA GLU A 25 38.83 30.92 7.66
C GLU A 25 39.30 30.61 9.10
N VAL A 26 39.59 29.36 9.36
CA VAL A 26 40.36 28.93 10.55
C VAL A 26 41.72 28.49 10.08
N THR A 27 42.70 29.30 10.43
CA THR A 27 44.13 29.05 10.19
C THR A 27 44.69 27.94 11.10
N GLU A 28 45.50 27.13 10.49
CA GLU A 28 46.38 26.04 10.91
C GLU A 28 47.00 26.13 12.31
N ASN A 29 47.06 24.93 12.93
CA ASN A 29 48.23 24.45 13.64
C ASN A 29 48.27 22.92 13.63
N ILE A 30 48.93 22.34 12.61
CA ILE A 30 49.19 20.90 12.54
C ILE A 30 50.53 20.61 13.14
N LYS A 31 50.56 19.99 14.33
CA LYS A 31 51.72 19.32 14.86
C LYS A 31 51.95 18.01 14.13
N LYS A 32 53.15 17.82 13.57
CA LYS A 32 53.65 16.59 12.98
C LYS A 32 53.39 15.38 13.87
N ILE A 33 52.56 14.47 13.40
CA ILE A 33 52.47 13.11 13.93
C ILE A 33 53.25 12.22 12.96
N THR A 34 54.23 11.52 13.49
CA THR A 34 55.05 10.53 12.80
C THR A 34 54.23 9.46 12.11
N GLU A 35 54.48 9.27 10.82
CA GLU A 35 53.85 8.24 9.99
C GLU A 35 54.17 6.84 10.52
N ALA A 36 53.13 6.08 10.84
CA ALA A 36 53.16 4.64 10.95
C ALA A 36 53.21 4.01 9.57
N PRO A 37 53.82 2.82 9.38
CA PRO A 37 53.96 2.21 8.05
C PRO A 37 52.59 1.98 7.44
N VAL A 38 52.37 2.53 6.26
CA VAL A 38 51.16 2.34 5.40
C VAL A 38 51.15 0.89 4.97
N THR A 39 50.26 0.09 5.53
CA THR A 39 49.87 -1.18 4.93
C THR A 39 49.25 -0.86 3.55
N PRO A 40 49.62 -1.64 2.49
CA PRO A 40 49.04 -1.39 1.18
C PRO A 40 47.52 -1.51 1.28
N ASP A 41 46.81 -0.44 0.88
CA ASP A 41 45.36 -0.44 0.65
C ASP A 41 45.04 -1.59 -0.30
N ILE A 42 44.51 -2.67 0.21
CA ILE A 42 43.73 -3.60 -0.58
C ILE A 42 42.47 -2.79 -0.94
N PRO A 43 42.18 -2.57 -2.23
CA PRO A 43 40.94 -1.93 -2.62
C PRO A 43 39.81 -2.80 -2.05
N GLU A 44 39.13 -2.35 -1.03
CA GLU A 44 37.84 -2.93 -0.65
C GLU A 44 36.93 -2.73 -1.86
N GLU A 45 36.61 -3.82 -2.55
CA GLU A 45 35.55 -3.80 -3.54
C GLU A 45 34.33 -3.20 -2.85
N PRO A 46 33.65 -2.22 -3.46
CA PRO A 46 32.50 -1.59 -2.84
C PRO A 46 31.48 -2.68 -2.53
N ILE A 47 31.20 -2.87 -1.24
CA ILE A 47 30.21 -3.85 -0.79
C ILE A 47 28.91 -3.52 -1.51
N ASN A 48 28.49 -4.39 -2.41
CA ASN A 48 27.22 -4.24 -3.09
C ASN A 48 26.12 -4.67 -2.09
N LEU A 49 25.65 -3.69 -1.31
CA LEU A 49 24.60 -3.88 -0.29
C LEU A 49 23.34 -4.53 -0.87
N ASP A 50 23.06 -4.32 -2.16
CA ASP A 50 21.92 -4.96 -2.82
C ASP A 50 22.16 -6.46 -3.04
N LEU A 51 23.37 -6.89 -3.36
CA LEU A 51 23.71 -8.31 -3.47
C LEU A 51 23.69 -8.99 -2.10
N GLU A 52 24.30 -8.39 -1.09
CA GLU A 52 24.29 -8.93 0.27
C GLU A 52 22.88 -9.04 0.84
N LEU A 53 22.03 -8.03 0.59
CA LEU A 53 20.63 -8.06 0.98
C LEU A 53 19.86 -9.13 0.21
N GLN A 54 20.12 -9.30 -1.10
CA GLN A 54 19.51 -10.34 -1.92
C GLN A 54 19.88 -11.73 -1.42
N GLU A 55 21.14 -11.98 -1.09
CA GLU A 55 21.59 -13.28 -0.55
C GLU A 55 20.95 -13.60 0.80
N LYS A 56 20.88 -12.61 1.71
CA LYS A 56 20.18 -12.75 3.00
C LYS A 56 18.70 -13.01 2.81
N LEU A 57 18.05 -12.27 1.90
CA LEU A 57 16.64 -12.48 1.57
C LEU A 57 16.39 -13.84 0.92
N GLN A 58 17.28 -14.33 0.05
CA GLN A 58 17.17 -15.67 -0.50
C GLN A 58 17.24 -16.75 0.58
N GLY A 59 18.08 -16.58 1.59
CA GLY A 59 18.12 -17.48 2.75
C GLY A 59 16.77 -17.52 3.49
N VAL A 60 16.17 -16.36 3.73
CA VAL A 60 14.82 -16.23 4.33
C VAL A 60 13.76 -16.83 3.41
N TRP A 61 13.83 -16.57 2.09
CA TRP A 61 12.92 -17.14 1.10
C TRP A 61 12.96 -18.66 1.10
N LYS A 62 14.13 -19.29 1.07
CA LYS A 62 14.29 -20.75 1.12
C LYS A 62 13.69 -21.37 2.39
N GLN A 63 13.71 -20.65 3.49
CA GLN A 63 13.15 -21.11 4.76
C GLN A 63 11.60 -21.06 4.78
N TYR A 64 11.01 -20.00 4.22
CA TYR A 64 9.58 -19.74 4.31
C TYR A 64 8.82 -19.96 3.00
N PHE A 65 9.52 -20.00 1.87
CA PHE A 65 8.95 -20.18 0.55
C PHE A 65 9.60 -21.36 -0.17
N VAL A 66 8.78 -22.19 -0.78
CA VAL A 66 9.21 -23.44 -1.45
C VAL A 66 9.93 -23.15 -2.78
N GLU A 67 9.67 -21.99 -3.38
CA GLU A 67 10.24 -21.60 -4.67
C GLU A 67 11.35 -20.57 -4.50
N GLU A 68 12.42 -20.71 -5.30
CA GLU A 68 13.47 -19.71 -5.34
C GLU A 68 12.93 -18.36 -5.83
N PHE A 69 13.44 -17.28 -5.25
CA PHE A 69 13.15 -15.94 -5.73
C PHE A 69 13.75 -15.75 -7.12
N ASN A 70 12.89 -15.58 -8.12
CA ASN A 70 13.29 -15.19 -9.46
C ASN A 70 13.31 -13.68 -9.56
N ASP A 71 14.49 -13.09 -9.68
CA ASP A 71 14.64 -11.65 -9.93
C ASP A 71 14.24 -11.31 -11.37
N THR A 72 12.98 -11.56 -11.68
CA THR A 72 12.42 -11.09 -12.94
C THR A 72 11.93 -9.67 -12.76
N ARG A 73 12.36 -8.77 -13.64
CA ARG A 73 11.86 -7.39 -13.66
C ARG A 73 10.50 -7.26 -14.35
N SER A 74 9.72 -8.32 -14.39
CA SER A 74 8.33 -8.25 -14.83
C SER A 74 7.45 -9.02 -13.87
N VAL A 75 6.38 -8.37 -13.44
CA VAL A 75 5.38 -8.92 -12.52
C VAL A 75 4.03 -9.08 -13.21
N ASN A 76 3.30 -10.11 -12.82
CA ASN A 76 1.92 -10.32 -13.23
C ASN A 76 1.00 -9.90 -12.09
N VAL A 77 0.07 -8.99 -12.38
CA VAL A 77 -0.98 -8.57 -11.46
C VAL A 77 -2.32 -9.01 -12.04
N MET A 78 -3.05 -9.83 -11.31
CA MET A 78 -4.43 -10.11 -11.63
C MET A 78 -5.27 -8.91 -11.24
N VAL A 79 -6.19 -8.53 -12.09
CA VAL A 79 -7.02 -7.35 -11.88
C VAL A 79 -8.48 -7.76 -11.84
N VAL A 80 -9.16 -7.33 -10.81
CA VAL A 80 -10.61 -7.35 -10.67
C VAL A 80 -11.08 -5.90 -10.65
N THR A 81 -11.99 -5.52 -11.52
CA THR A 81 -12.46 -4.13 -11.59
C THR A 81 -13.95 -4.05 -11.87
N ASN A 82 -14.62 -3.16 -11.13
CA ASN A 82 -16.00 -2.74 -11.42
C ASN A 82 -16.05 -1.31 -11.98
N ARG A 83 -14.97 -0.87 -12.60
CA ARG A 83 -14.95 0.40 -13.33
C ARG A 83 -15.80 0.34 -14.57
N GLN A 84 -16.39 1.47 -14.92
CA GLN A 84 -17.14 1.64 -16.16
C GLN A 84 -16.32 1.17 -17.37
N PHE A 85 -16.85 0.19 -18.10
CA PHE A 85 -16.22 -0.36 -19.29
C PHE A 85 -16.37 0.56 -20.49
N LYS A 86 -15.29 0.76 -21.26
CA LYS A 86 -15.26 1.64 -22.44
C LYS A 86 -15.40 0.88 -23.78
N GLY A 87 -15.80 -0.40 -23.75
CA GLY A 87 -16.12 -1.17 -24.96
C GLY A 87 -14.93 -1.72 -25.76
N LYS A 88 -13.70 -1.63 -25.25
CA LYS A 88 -12.48 -2.02 -26.00
C LYS A 88 -11.88 -3.37 -25.58
N GLY A 89 -12.61 -4.23 -24.86
CA GLY A 89 -12.05 -5.42 -24.22
C GLY A 89 -11.36 -5.10 -22.89
N PHE A 90 -10.69 -6.10 -22.29
CA PHE A 90 -9.94 -5.89 -21.06
C PHE A 90 -8.56 -5.27 -21.36
N GLY A 91 -8.19 -4.28 -20.56
CA GLY A 91 -6.86 -3.66 -20.64
C GLY A 91 -6.39 -3.09 -19.32
N CYS A 92 -5.14 -2.65 -19.28
CA CYS A 92 -4.44 -2.23 -18.07
C CYS A 92 -4.22 -0.72 -18.00
N THR A 93 -4.77 0.04 -18.94
CA THR A 93 -4.68 1.50 -19.02
C THR A 93 -6.05 2.16 -18.87
N ASP A 94 -6.05 3.47 -18.67
CA ASP A 94 -7.26 4.28 -18.53
C ASP A 94 -8.10 4.34 -19.83
N ASP A 95 -7.57 3.87 -20.96
CA ASP A 95 -8.31 3.78 -22.22
C ASP A 95 -9.43 2.73 -22.20
N TYR A 96 -9.34 1.74 -21.33
CA TYR A 96 -10.27 0.61 -21.23
C TYR A 96 -11.35 0.81 -20.19
N PHE A 97 -11.04 1.57 -19.13
CA PHE A 97 -11.93 1.74 -17.98
C PHE A 97 -12.04 3.21 -17.56
N GLY A 98 -13.25 3.60 -17.20
CA GLY A 98 -13.57 4.93 -16.69
C GLY A 98 -13.53 5.02 -15.17
N THR A 99 -14.03 6.16 -14.66
CA THR A 99 -14.15 6.47 -13.22
C THR A 99 -15.57 6.25 -12.68
N GLY A 100 -16.52 5.86 -13.52
CA GLY A 100 -17.85 5.42 -13.09
C GLY A 100 -17.85 3.96 -12.64
N ALA A 101 -18.87 3.56 -11.86
CA ALA A 101 -19.07 2.18 -11.43
C ALA A 101 -19.90 1.40 -12.47
N ASP A 102 -19.49 0.15 -12.72
CA ASP A 102 -20.28 -0.85 -13.46
C ASP A 102 -21.01 -1.77 -12.46
N ALA A 103 -22.10 -2.35 -12.88
CA ALA A 103 -22.88 -3.32 -12.10
C ALA A 103 -22.19 -4.69 -11.97
N ASN A 104 -21.22 -4.97 -12.83
CA ASN A 104 -20.48 -6.23 -12.88
C ASN A 104 -18.98 -5.96 -12.75
N PHE A 105 -18.23 -6.93 -12.25
CA PHE A 105 -16.78 -6.87 -12.32
C PHE A 105 -16.23 -7.56 -13.57
N ARG A 106 -15.10 -7.09 -14.05
CA ARG A 106 -14.30 -7.71 -15.11
C ARG A 106 -12.97 -8.17 -14.52
N LEU A 107 -12.42 -9.20 -15.14
CA LEU A 107 -11.22 -9.88 -14.67
C LEU A 107 -10.17 -9.91 -15.79
N GLY A 108 -8.93 -9.75 -15.40
CA GLY A 108 -7.83 -9.91 -16.34
C GLY A 108 -6.49 -10.00 -15.63
N VAL A 109 -5.44 -10.07 -16.42
CA VAL A 109 -4.06 -10.03 -15.95
C VAL A 109 -3.28 -8.97 -16.71
N CYS A 110 -2.49 -8.20 -15.97
CA CYS A 110 -1.55 -7.22 -16.48
C CYS A 110 -0.13 -7.69 -16.20
N ARG A 111 0.70 -7.77 -17.23
CA ARG A 111 2.14 -7.97 -17.06
C ARG A 111 2.84 -6.63 -17.16
N VAL A 112 3.58 -6.27 -16.13
CA VAL A 112 4.20 -4.95 -16.00
C VAL A 112 5.70 -5.11 -15.83
N ASN A 113 6.48 -4.32 -16.57
CA ASN A 113 7.92 -4.19 -16.39
C ASN A 113 8.22 -3.28 -15.19
N VAL A 114 9.16 -3.68 -14.35
CA VAL A 114 9.74 -2.83 -13.31
C VAL A 114 11.08 -2.28 -13.81
N PRO A 115 11.29 -0.96 -13.83
CA PRO A 115 12.51 -0.37 -14.38
C PRO A 115 13.76 -0.78 -13.59
N ARG A 116 14.93 -0.75 -14.24
CA ARG A 116 16.21 -1.07 -13.59
C ARG A 116 16.56 -0.07 -12.50
N ASN A 117 16.24 1.20 -12.72
CA ASN A 117 16.50 2.29 -11.78
C ASN A 117 15.35 2.46 -10.76
N HIS A 118 14.59 1.39 -10.49
CA HIS A 118 13.49 1.44 -9.54
C HIS A 118 13.99 1.62 -8.10
N SER A 119 13.43 2.61 -7.42
CA SER A 119 13.54 2.83 -5.97
C SER A 119 12.30 2.28 -5.27
N THR A 120 12.49 1.62 -4.13
CA THR A 120 11.38 1.05 -3.34
C THR A 120 10.31 2.11 -3.03
N GLY A 121 9.07 1.82 -3.35
CA GLY A 121 7.92 2.70 -3.10
C GLY A 121 7.62 3.69 -4.22
N GLU A 122 8.55 3.91 -5.12
CA GLU A 122 8.38 4.90 -6.20
C GLU A 122 7.74 4.28 -7.45
N ILE A 123 7.04 5.09 -8.22
CA ILE A 123 6.55 4.73 -9.54
C ILE A 123 7.02 5.78 -10.53
N SER A 124 8.04 5.42 -11.31
CA SER A 124 8.43 6.21 -12.47
C SER A 124 7.53 5.82 -13.66
N PHE A 125 6.71 6.75 -14.11
CA PHE A 125 5.77 6.53 -15.20
C PHE A 125 5.91 7.63 -16.27
N THR A 126 5.74 7.24 -17.52
CA THR A 126 5.60 8.15 -18.67
C THR A 126 4.53 7.65 -19.61
N ALA A 127 3.75 8.60 -20.15
CA ALA A 127 2.80 8.31 -21.22
C ALA A 127 3.50 8.11 -22.59
N ASN A 128 4.75 8.53 -22.72
CA ASN A 128 5.52 8.38 -23.94
C ASN A 128 5.97 6.92 -24.14
N GLN A 129 5.39 6.25 -25.14
CA GLN A 129 5.72 4.85 -25.46
C GLN A 129 7.17 4.63 -25.93
N ARG A 130 7.85 5.70 -26.40
CA ARG A 130 9.24 5.65 -26.88
C ARG A 130 10.26 5.73 -25.72
N GLU A 131 9.83 6.19 -24.55
CA GLU A 131 10.69 6.23 -23.38
C GLU A 131 11.14 4.82 -22.95
N SER A 132 12.31 4.77 -22.36
CA SER A 132 12.97 3.51 -21.99
C SER A 132 12.21 2.73 -20.93
N SER A 133 12.04 1.43 -21.12
CA SER A 133 11.60 0.50 -20.08
C SER A 133 12.66 0.31 -18.98
N HIS A 134 13.87 0.81 -19.19
CA HIS A 134 14.93 0.84 -18.19
C HIS A 134 14.62 1.84 -17.06
N ASP A 135 13.95 2.94 -17.40
CA ASP A 135 13.71 4.05 -16.49
C ASP A 135 12.25 4.17 -16.03
N TYR A 136 11.32 3.54 -16.75
CA TYR A 136 9.88 3.66 -16.51
C TYR A 136 9.16 2.32 -16.43
N PHE A 137 8.14 2.26 -15.58
CA PHE A 137 7.18 1.16 -15.60
C PHE A 137 6.44 1.13 -16.94
N LYS A 138 6.33 -0.05 -17.54
CA LYS A 138 5.62 -0.28 -18.81
C LYS A 138 4.70 -1.49 -18.69
N ILE A 139 3.50 -1.37 -19.25
CA ILE A 139 2.62 -2.50 -19.42
C ILE A 139 3.10 -3.30 -20.62
N LEU A 140 3.51 -4.55 -20.39
CA LEU A 140 4.09 -5.43 -21.42
C LEU A 140 3.04 -6.29 -22.12
N ALA A 141 2.02 -6.73 -21.37
CA ALA A 141 0.94 -7.57 -21.89
C ALA A 141 -0.30 -7.43 -21.01
N GLN A 142 -1.44 -7.73 -21.60
CA GLN A 142 -2.74 -7.77 -20.93
C GLN A 142 -3.60 -8.87 -21.51
N LYS A 143 -4.41 -9.50 -20.67
CA LYS A 143 -5.34 -10.56 -21.11
C LYS A 143 -6.58 -10.56 -20.22
N GLU A 144 -7.74 -10.68 -20.85
CA GLU A 144 -8.99 -10.91 -20.15
C GLU A 144 -9.05 -12.33 -19.58
N LEU A 145 -9.60 -12.48 -18.39
CA LEU A 145 -9.81 -13.74 -17.70
C LEU A 145 -11.28 -13.88 -17.34
N ASN A 146 -11.72 -15.12 -17.18
CA ASN A 146 -12.97 -15.41 -16.48
C ASN A 146 -12.68 -15.90 -15.05
N LEU A 147 -13.72 -15.92 -14.21
CA LEU A 147 -13.58 -16.29 -12.80
C LEU A 147 -13.06 -17.73 -12.64
N ALA A 148 -13.49 -18.66 -13.46
CA ALA A 148 -13.05 -20.05 -13.37
C ALA A 148 -11.54 -20.18 -13.64
N THR A 149 -11.03 -19.49 -14.66
CA THR A 149 -9.59 -19.45 -14.96
C THR A 149 -8.79 -18.83 -13.83
N LEU A 150 -9.27 -17.72 -13.22
CA LEU A 150 -8.61 -17.11 -12.08
C LEU A 150 -8.59 -18.06 -10.87
N VAL A 151 -9.72 -18.66 -10.53
CA VAL A 151 -9.82 -19.61 -9.42
C VAL A 151 -8.91 -20.81 -9.62
N ASP A 152 -8.88 -21.38 -10.83
CA ASP A 152 -8.02 -22.51 -11.16
C ASP A 152 -6.53 -22.17 -11.02
N TYR A 153 -6.15 -20.97 -11.47
CA TYR A 153 -4.78 -20.46 -11.26
C TYR A 153 -4.45 -20.30 -9.78
N LEU A 154 -5.35 -19.70 -8.98
CA LEU A 154 -5.14 -19.48 -7.55
C LEU A 154 -5.07 -20.78 -6.76
N LYS A 155 -5.85 -21.80 -7.14
CA LYS A 155 -5.79 -23.15 -6.52
C LYS A 155 -4.48 -23.87 -6.78
N LYS A 156 -3.85 -23.61 -7.94
CA LYS A 156 -2.54 -24.19 -8.29
C LYS A 156 -1.38 -23.44 -7.64
N ALA A 157 -1.62 -22.23 -7.15
CA ALA A 157 -0.61 -21.44 -6.48
C ALA A 157 -0.28 -22.04 -5.11
N LYS A 158 1.01 -22.13 -4.79
CA LYS A 158 1.48 -22.66 -3.51
C LYS A 158 1.33 -21.68 -2.35
N ARG A 159 0.96 -20.43 -2.64
CA ARG A 159 0.86 -19.31 -1.69
C ARG A 159 -0.50 -18.68 -1.74
N SER A 160 -0.96 -18.21 -0.58
CA SER A 160 -2.16 -17.40 -0.48
C SER A 160 -2.07 -16.17 -1.39
N PRO A 161 -3.14 -15.77 -2.09
CA PRO A 161 -3.09 -14.55 -2.87
C PRO A 161 -3.04 -13.31 -1.96
N LEU A 162 -2.36 -12.26 -2.44
CA LEU A 162 -2.38 -10.93 -1.85
C LEU A 162 -3.40 -10.08 -2.60
N LEU A 163 -4.49 -9.70 -1.95
CA LEU A 163 -5.53 -8.83 -2.50
C LEU A 163 -5.27 -7.39 -2.08
N PHE A 164 -4.83 -6.56 -3.01
CA PHE A 164 -4.56 -5.15 -2.80
C PHE A 164 -5.74 -4.29 -3.24
N VAL A 165 -6.13 -3.32 -2.40
CA VAL A 165 -7.19 -2.33 -2.68
C VAL A 165 -6.63 -0.92 -2.52
N HIS A 166 -6.64 -0.17 -3.62
CA HIS A 166 -6.08 1.19 -3.68
C HIS A 166 -6.96 2.26 -3.02
N GLY A 167 -6.41 3.44 -2.85
CA GLY A 167 -7.04 4.57 -2.18
C GLY A 167 -7.79 5.56 -3.09
N PHE A 168 -7.97 6.77 -2.54
CA PHE A 168 -8.65 7.91 -3.14
C PHE A 168 -7.99 8.38 -4.44
N ASN A 169 -8.82 8.77 -5.39
CA ASN A 169 -8.46 9.45 -6.65
C ASN A 169 -7.41 8.73 -7.52
N VAL A 170 -7.26 7.42 -7.37
CA VAL A 170 -6.35 6.58 -8.15
C VAL A 170 -7.05 6.10 -9.41
N LYS A 171 -6.52 6.40 -10.59
CA LYS A 171 -7.02 5.90 -11.87
C LYS A 171 -6.62 4.43 -12.10
N HIS A 172 -7.21 3.79 -13.11
CA HIS A 172 -7.02 2.35 -13.33
C HIS A 172 -5.56 1.98 -13.59
N GLN A 173 -4.91 2.67 -14.51
CA GLN A 173 -3.50 2.43 -14.84
C GLN A 173 -2.57 2.65 -13.64
N GLU A 174 -2.80 3.71 -12.89
CA GLU A 174 -2.01 4.01 -11.68
C GLU A 174 -2.18 2.89 -10.64
N ALA A 175 -3.41 2.38 -10.44
CA ALA A 175 -3.67 1.26 -9.53
C ALA A 175 -2.91 0.00 -9.97
N VAL A 176 -2.87 -0.32 -11.28
CA VAL A 176 -2.11 -1.44 -11.83
C VAL A 176 -0.61 -1.27 -11.59
N LEU A 177 -0.05 -0.08 -11.84
CA LEU A 177 1.36 0.21 -11.61
C LEU A 177 1.71 0.13 -10.12
N ARG A 178 0.85 0.64 -9.24
CA ARG A 178 1.04 0.56 -7.79
C ARG A 178 1.00 -0.88 -7.27
N ALA A 179 0.06 -1.68 -7.73
CA ALA A 179 0.02 -3.10 -7.39
C ALA A 179 1.27 -3.84 -7.87
N SER A 180 1.79 -3.48 -9.05
CA SER A 180 3.03 -4.04 -9.60
C SER A 180 4.26 -3.65 -8.79
N GLN A 181 4.36 -2.38 -8.38
CA GLN A 181 5.42 -1.87 -7.50
C GLN A 181 5.39 -2.62 -6.15
N ILE A 182 4.22 -2.71 -5.50
CA ILE A 182 4.08 -3.41 -4.22
C ILE A 182 4.49 -4.89 -4.37
N THR A 183 4.04 -5.57 -5.42
CA THR A 183 4.40 -6.96 -5.71
C THR A 183 5.92 -7.14 -5.79
N TYR A 184 6.57 -6.27 -6.54
CA TYR A 184 8.01 -6.33 -6.76
C TYR A 184 8.77 -6.00 -5.47
N ASP A 185 8.41 -4.95 -4.77
CA ASP A 185 9.12 -4.47 -3.59
C ASP A 185 8.93 -5.39 -2.37
N LEU A 186 7.75 -5.99 -2.22
CA LEU A 186 7.51 -7.03 -1.23
C LEU A 186 8.20 -8.34 -1.56
N LYS A 187 8.72 -8.51 -2.79
CA LYS A 187 9.21 -9.81 -3.26
C LYS A 187 8.20 -10.93 -3.04
N TYR A 188 6.92 -10.60 -3.17
CA TYR A 188 5.84 -11.54 -2.89
C TYR A 188 5.77 -12.62 -3.96
N GLN A 189 5.93 -13.89 -3.56
CA GLN A 189 5.94 -15.03 -4.48
C GLN A 189 4.56 -15.67 -4.68
N GLY A 190 3.54 -15.19 -4.01
CA GLY A 190 2.16 -15.58 -4.24
C GLY A 190 1.49 -14.77 -5.36
N PRO A 191 0.32 -15.19 -5.81
CA PRO A 191 -0.49 -14.39 -6.72
C PRO A 191 -0.85 -13.03 -6.11
N VAL A 192 -0.77 -11.95 -6.90
CA VAL A 192 -1.24 -10.64 -6.49
C VAL A 192 -2.48 -10.27 -7.29
N ILE A 193 -3.52 -9.87 -6.59
CA ILE A 193 -4.80 -9.45 -7.14
C ILE A 193 -5.01 -7.99 -6.75
N LEU A 194 -5.21 -7.14 -7.73
CA LEU A 194 -5.68 -5.78 -7.54
C LEU A 194 -7.22 -5.75 -7.64
N PHE A 195 -7.89 -5.23 -6.63
CA PHE A 195 -9.27 -4.77 -6.78
C PHE A 195 -9.27 -3.29 -7.14
N SER A 196 -9.47 -2.99 -8.43
CA SER A 196 -9.47 -1.62 -8.95
C SER A 196 -10.90 -1.06 -8.97
N TRP A 197 -11.33 -0.45 -7.85
CA TRP A 197 -12.61 0.23 -7.77
C TRP A 197 -12.59 1.59 -8.50
N PRO A 198 -13.75 2.15 -8.92
CA PRO A 198 -13.81 3.33 -9.80
C PRO A 198 -13.51 4.66 -9.08
N ALA A 199 -12.30 4.79 -8.56
CA ALA A 199 -11.73 6.05 -8.12
C ALA A 199 -11.17 6.85 -9.31
N GLY A 200 -10.76 8.11 -9.06
CA GLY A 200 -10.14 8.99 -10.06
C GLY A 200 -11.13 9.94 -10.75
N ALA A 201 -12.33 10.08 -10.21
CA ALA A 201 -13.27 11.12 -10.64
C ALA A 201 -12.91 12.45 -9.98
N GLY A 202 -12.27 13.35 -10.70
CA GLY A 202 -11.91 14.69 -10.24
C GLY A 202 -10.61 15.20 -10.88
N ASP A 203 -10.59 16.47 -11.24
CA ASP A 203 -9.54 17.01 -12.11
C ASP A 203 -8.54 17.96 -11.43
N SER A 204 -8.72 18.36 -10.17
CA SER A 204 -7.80 19.34 -9.57
C SER A 204 -7.82 19.34 -8.03
N PHE A 205 -6.61 19.46 -7.45
CA PHE A 205 -6.39 19.67 -6.01
C PHE A 205 -6.24 21.17 -5.63
N LEU A 206 -6.53 22.09 -6.55
CA LEU A 206 -6.23 23.51 -6.39
C LEU A 206 -7.33 24.31 -5.70
N ASP A 207 -8.54 23.76 -5.55
CA ASP A 207 -9.69 24.43 -4.92
C ASP A 207 -10.32 23.54 -3.86
N GLU A 208 -10.52 24.04 -2.63
CA GLU A 208 -11.12 23.32 -1.52
C GLU A 208 -12.51 22.74 -1.87
N LYS A 209 -13.34 23.49 -2.60
CA LYS A 209 -14.66 23.01 -3.05
C LYS A 209 -14.55 21.88 -4.06
N LEU A 210 -13.53 21.90 -4.92
CA LEU A 210 -13.25 20.83 -5.86
C LEU A 210 -12.75 19.57 -5.15
N ILE A 211 -11.91 19.71 -4.12
CA ILE A 211 -11.47 18.59 -3.28
C ILE A 211 -12.65 17.92 -2.60
N GLN A 212 -13.57 18.69 -2.00
CA GLN A 212 -14.76 18.12 -1.35
C GLN A 212 -15.68 17.39 -2.33
N ARG A 213 -15.89 17.95 -3.54
CA ARG A 213 -16.68 17.30 -4.59
C ARG A 213 -16.00 16.02 -5.10
N THR A 214 -14.70 16.07 -5.32
CA THR A 214 -13.89 14.92 -5.73
C THR A 214 -13.93 13.84 -4.66
N TYR A 215 -13.80 14.21 -3.38
CA TYR A 215 -13.93 13.27 -2.27
C TYR A 215 -15.31 12.60 -2.24
N ALA A 216 -16.38 13.39 -2.32
CA ALA A 216 -17.75 12.86 -2.32
C ALA A 216 -18.04 11.94 -3.52
N ALA A 217 -17.53 12.28 -4.71
CA ALA A 217 -17.68 11.44 -5.90
C ALA A 217 -16.95 10.09 -5.74
N ASN A 218 -15.73 10.10 -5.22
CA ASN A 218 -14.96 8.87 -4.96
C ASN A 218 -15.59 8.06 -3.83
N LEU A 219 -16.07 8.68 -2.77
CA LEU A 219 -16.78 7.99 -1.68
C LEU A 219 -18.02 7.26 -2.19
N LYS A 220 -18.81 7.91 -3.05
CA LYS A 220 -19.99 7.28 -3.68
C LYS A 220 -19.62 6.04 -4.50
N THR A 221 -18.55 6.11 -5.30
CA THR A 221 -18.11 4.96 -6.10
C THR A 221 -17.47 3.86 -5.25
N ALA A 222 -16.78 4.21 -4.16
CA ALA A 222 -16.30 3.24 -3.18
C ALA A 222 -17.45 2.47 -2.55
N GLN A 223 -18.46 3.18 -2.06
CA GLN A 223 -19.66 2.57 -1.45
C GLN A 223 -20.42 1.68 -2.44
N SER A 224 -20.56 2.08 -3.71
CA SER A 224 -21.20 1.25 -4.74
C SER A 224 -20.38 -0.01 -5.09
N SER A 225 -19.11 -0.06 -4.74
CA SER A 225 -18.22 -1.20 -5.00
C SER A 225 -18.26 -2.27 -3.89
N VAL A 226 -18.84 -1.97 -2.73
CA VAL A 226 -18.89 -2.88 -1.55
C VAL A 226 -19.48 -4.24 -1.91
N GLY A 227 -20.64 -4.26 -2.57
CA GLY A 227 -21.34 -5.49 -2.92
C GLY A 227 -20.53 -6.40 -3.87
N LEU A 228 -19.84 -5.79 -4.85
CA LEU A 228 -19.02 -6.55 -5.81
C LEU A 228 -17.71 -7.03 -5.18
N PHE A 229 -17.10 -6.24 -4.30
CA PHE A 229 -15.96 -6.69 -3.53
C PHE A 229 -16.34 -7.87 -2.62
N LYS A 230 -17.46 -7.75 -1.89
CA LYS A 230 -17.99 -8.84 -1.07
C LYS A 230 -18.21 -10.11 -1.89
N LEU A 231 -18.88 -9.99 -3.04
CA LEU A 231 -19.11 -11.12 -3.93
C LEU A 231 -17.81 -11.78 -4.37
N PHE A 232 -16.81 -10.98 -4.76
CA PHE A 232 -15.50 -11.51 -5.18
C PHE A 232 -14.81 -12.26 -4.05
N VAL A 233 -14.73 -11.68 -2.85
CA VAL A 233 -14.13 -12.35 -1.67
C VAL A 233 -14.89 -13.62 -1.31
N SER A 234 -16.23 -13.61 -1.33
CA SER A 234 -17.04 -14.81 -1.12
C SER A 234 -16.67 -15.92 -2.10
N LYS A 235 -16.47 -15.58 -3.40
CA LYS A 235 -16.06 -16.56 -4.41
C LYS A 235 -14.68 -17.15 -4.14
N LEU A 236 -13.75 -16.38 -3.60
CA LEU A 236 -12.45 -16.91 -3.18
C LEU A 236 -12.63 -17.92 -2.02
N ILE A 237 -13.36 -17.55 -0.99
CA ILE A 237 -13.59 -18.37 0.21
C ILE A 237 -14.36 -19.65 -0.14
N GLU A 238 -15.44 -19.57 -0.93
CA GLU A 238 -16.21 -20.74 -1.43
C GLU A 238 -15.29 -21.75 -2.16
N ASN A 239 -14.25 -21.25 -2.81
CA ASN A 239 -13.25 -22.07 -3.48
C ASN A 239 -12.06 -22.47 -2.61
N LYS A 240 -12.12 -22.25 -1.27
CA LYS A 240 -11.08 -22.55 -0.29
C LYS A 240 -9.76 -21.79 -0.55
N ILE A 241 -9.86 -20.61 -1.15
CA ILE A 241 -8.74 -19.68 -1.36
C ILE A 241 -8.79 -18.68 -0.22
N ILE A 242 -7.71 -18.57 0.54
CA ILE A 242 -7.58 -17.70 1.71
C ILE A 242 -6.73 -16.50 1.31
N PRO A 243 -7.32 -15.33 0.99
CA PRO A 243 -6.55 -14.16 0.64
C PRO A 243 -5.97 -13.46 1.87
N ASN A 244 -4.75 -12.92 1.74
CA ASN A 244 -4.29 -11.80 2.54
C ASN A 244 -4.82 -10.52 1.91
N ILE A 245 -5.25 -9.56 2.71
CA ILE A 245 -5.86 -8.31 2.22
C ILE A 245 -4.99 -7.13 2.65
N VAL A 246 -4.59 -6.30 1.70
CA VAL A 246 -3.87 -5.03 1.93
C VAL A 246 -4.69 -3.88 1.39
N VAL A 247 -5.04 -2.94 2.24
CA VAL A 247 -5.92 -1.82 1.90
C VAL A 247 -5.22 -0.50 2.17
N HIS A 248 -5.44 0.48 1.29
CA HIS A 248 -4.94 1.84 1.48
C HIS A 248 -6.06 2.88 1.46
N SER A 249 -6.01 3.80 2.44
CA SER A 249 -6.82 5.04 2.47
C SER A 249 -8.32 4.80 2.25
N MET A 250 -8.97 5.50 1.32
CA MET A 250 -10.40 5.38 1.00
C MET A 250 -10.81 3.97 0.51
N GLY A 251 -9.87 3.10 0.13
CA GLY A 251 -10.17 1.69 -0.15
C GLY A 251 -10.86 0.97 1.01
N HIS A 252 -10.68 1.48 2.25
CA HIS A 252 -11.36 0.95 3.43
C HIS A 252 -12.89 1.15 3.39
N GLN A 253 -13.38 2.14 2.65
CA GLN A 253 -14.82 2.34 2.40
C GLN A 253 -15.42 1.24 1.51
N VAL A 254 -14.59 0.50 0.77
CA VAL A 254 -14.99 -0.69 0.01
C VAL A 254 -14.88 -1.94 0.87
N VAL A 255 -13.72 -2.12 1.52
CA VAL A 255 -13.34 -3.39 2.15
C VAL A 255 -14.04 -3.62 3.49
N LEU A 256 -14.00 -2.64 4.40
CA LEU A 256 -14.50 -2.84 5.76
C LEU A 256 -16.00 -3.12 5.82
N PRO A 257 -16.88 -2.36 5.11
CA PRO A 257 -18.31 -2.70 5.08
C PRO A 257 -18.57 -4.10 4.50
N ALA A 258 -17.82 -4.48 3.45
CA ALA A 258 -17.96 -5.82 2.86
C ALA A 258 -17.59 -6.94 3.84
N LEU A 259 -16.49 -6.77 4.60
CA LEU A 259 -16.07 -7.74 5.61
C LEU A 259 -17.06 -7.81 6.78
N PHE A 260 -17.59 -6.65 7.21
CA PHE A 260 -18.63 -6.63 8.25
C PHE A 260 -19.89 -7.38 7.82
N GLU A 261 -20.31 -7.22 6.58
CA GLU A 261 -21.47 -7.96 6.05
C GLU A 261 -21.19 -9.45 5.92
N LEU A 262 -19.98 -9.83 5.47
CA LEU A 262 -19.57 -11.23 5.35
C LEU A 262 -19.62 -11.96 6.70
N GLY A 263 -19.10 -11.34 7.73
CA GLY A 263 -19.05 -11.96 9.05
C GLY A 263 -20.40 -11.99 9.77
N LYS A 264 -21.26 -10.99 9.56
CA LYS A 264 -22.59 -10.94 10.20
C LYS A 264 -23.58 -11.96 9.62
N ASN A 265 -23.46 -12.29 8.34
CA ASN A 265 -24.45 -13.14 7.66
C ASN A 265 -24.29 -14.63 7.97
N GLY A 266 -23.32 -15.05 8.80
CA GLY A 266 -23.09 -16.46 9.11
C GLY A 266 -22.82 -17.34 7.89
N GLN A 267 -22.67 -16.75 6.71
CA GLN A 267 -22.43 -17.45 5.44
C GLN A 267 -21.06 -18.10 5.38
N LEU A 268 -20.13 -17.62 6.22
CA LEU A 268 -18.81 -18.21 6.36
C LEU A 268 -18.79 -19.04 7.63
N GLN A 269 -19.10 -20.33 7.51
CA GLN A 269 -18.83 -21.26 8.58
C GLN A 269 -17.31 -21.33 8.74
N VAL A 270 -16.80 -20.70 9.80
CA VAL A 270 -15.47 -20.98 10.29
C VAL A 270 -15.46 -22.46 10.69
N THR A 271 -14.91 -23.30 9.82
CA THR A 271 -14.65 -24.68 10.21
C THR A 271 -13.50 -24.62 11.22
N ASP A 272 -13.58 -25.42 12.30
CA ASP A 272 -12.72 -25.37 13.50
C ASP A 272 -11.20 -25.33 13.30
N SER A 273 -10.69 -25.29 12.07
CA SER A 273 -9.27 -25.39 11.77
C SER A 273 -8.70 -24.27 10.89
N GLN A 274 -9.50 -23.42 10.22
CA GLN A 274 -8.93 -22.45 9.29
C GLN A 274 -9.78 -21.18 9.11
N MET A 275 -9.19 -20.01 9.39
CA MET A 275 -9.82 -18.71 9.15
C MET A 275 -10.02 -18.48 7.64
N PRO A 276 -11.15 -17.88 7.21
CA PRO A 276 -11.43 -17.62 5.79
C PRO A 276 -10.54 -16.56 5.17
N LEU A 277 -9.90 -15.71 5.97
CA LEU A 277 -8.93 -14.71 5.56
C LEU A 277 -7.60 -14.94 6.27
N GLY A 278 -6.50 -14.62 5.59
CA GLY A 278 -5.16 -14.56 6.17
C GLY A 278 -4.93 -13.26 6.95
N GLU A 279 -3.89 -12.54 6.61
CA GLU A 279 -3.58 -11.22 7.19
C GLU A 279 -4.50 -10.15 6.60
N VAL A 280 -5.06 -9.28 7.45
CA VAL A 280 -5.81 -8.08 7.04
C VAL A 280 -4.98 -6.86 7.45
N ILE A 281 -4.43 -6.17 6.48
CA ILE A 281 -3.46 -5.09 6.65
C ILE A 281 -4.10 -3.78 6.19
N LEU A 282 -4.29 -2.88 7.15
CA LEU A 282 -5.00 -1.61 7.00
C LEU A 282 -4.00 -0.46 7.02
N ASN A 283 -3.76 0.18 5.87
CA ASN A 283 -2.82 1.30 5.75
C ASN A 283 -3.55 2.63 5.64
N ALA A 284 -3.27 3.56 6.55
CA ALA A 284 -3.87 4.90 6.56
C ALA A 284 -5.40 4.89 6.38
N PRO A 285 -6.17 4.14 7.20
CA PRO A 285 -7.58 3.92 6.91
C PRO A 285 -8.41 5.20 6.97
N ASP A 286 -8.93 5.62 5.82
CA ASP A 286 -9.96 6.65 5.73
C ASP A 286 -11.34 6.02 5.99
N PHE A 287 -11.57 5.69 7.26
CA PHE A 287 -12.78 5.04 7.75
C PHE A 287 -13.14 5.57 9.14
N ASP A 288 -14.42 5.60 9.46
CA ASP A 288 -14.90 6.03 10.76
C ASP A 288 -14.37 5.13 11.88
N SER A 289 -13.67 5.72 12.85
CA SER A 289 -13.01 5.00 13.94
C SER A 289 -14.00 4.30 14.85
N ASP A 290 -15.11 4.97 15.23
CA ASP A 290 -16.10 4.41 16.15
C ASP A 290 -16.87 3.26 15.51
N LEU A 291 -17.19 3.41 14.21
CA LEU A 291 -17.84 2.35 13.44
C LEU A 291 -16.93 1.13 13.32
N PHE A 292 -15.62 1.33 13.14
CA PHE A 292 -14.65 0.24 13.09
C PHE A 292 -14.56 -0.48 14.45
N VAL A 293 -14.37 0.26 15.54
CA VAL A 293 -14.29 -0.29 16.91
C VAL A 293 -15.54 -1.12 17.24
N LYS A 294 -16.72 -0.65 16.85
CA LYS A 294 -17.99 -1.37 17.06
C LYS A 294 -18.06 -2.72 16.33
N ASN A 295 -17.32 -2.87 15.22
CA ASN A 295 -17.40 -4.04 14.35
C ASN A 295 -16.10 -4.85 14.26
N ILE A 296 -15.04 -4.49 15.00
CA ILE A 296 -13.72 -5.14 14.87
C ILE A 296 -13.75 -6.64 15.16
N GLU A 297 -14.57 -7.08 16.11
CA GLU A 297 -14.71 -8.50 16.44
C GLU A 297 -15.15 -9.34 15.24
N VAL A 298 -15.95 -8.76 14.34
CA VAL A 298 -16.37 -9.44 13.11
C VAL A 298 -15.14 -9.74 12.23
N ILE A 299 -14.22 -8.79 12.08
CA ILE A 299 -13.02 -9.00 11.26
C ILE A 299 -12.03 -9.95 11.94
N LYS A 300 -11.84 -9.83 13.25
CA LYS A 300 -10.99 -10.73 14.04
C LYS A 300 -11.45 -12.20 13.91
N ASN A 301 -12.76 -12.41 13.87
CA ASN A 301 -13.32 -13.76 13.68
C ASN A 301 -13.23 -14.28 12.24
N LEU A 302 -12.93 -13.43 11.27
CA LEU A 302 -12.75 -13.80 9.88
C LEU A 302 -11.29 -13.97 9.48
N SER A 303 -10.36 -13.38 10.21
CA SER A 303 -8.96 -13.26 9.79
C SER A 303 -7.99 -13.77 10.83
N ARG A 304 -6.85 -14.23 10.38
CA ARG A 304 -5.77 -14.70 11.26
C ARG A 304 -5.22 -13.56 12.12
N ARG A 305 -5.10 -12.37 11.55
CA ARG A 305 -4.57 -11.17 12.22
C ARG A 305 -5.07 -9.90 11.53
N VAL A 306 -5.21 -8.84 12.32
CA VAL A 306 -5.46 -7.48 11.83
C VAL A 306 -4.29 -6.59 12.22
N THR A 307 -3.63 -5.99 11.23
CA THR A 307 -2.56 -5.01 11.42
C THR A 307 -3.00 -3.66 10.89
N LEU A 308 -2.87 -2.62 11.69
CA LEU A 308 -3.26 -1.24 11.39
C LEU A 308 -2.03 -0.34 11.42
N TYR A 309 -1.70 0.30 10.30
CA TYR A 309 -0.70 1.38 10.24
C TYR A 309 -1.41 2.73 10.24
N CYS A 310 -1.05 3.56 11.20
CA CYS A 310 -1.64 4.88 11.43
C CYS A 310 -0.57 5.94 11.69
N SER A 311 -0.90 7.21 11.49
CA SER A 311 0.01 8.31 11.71
C SER A 311 -0.69 9.56 12.23
N TYR A 312 -0.15 10.16 13.29
CA TYR A 312 -0.59 11.47 13.79
C TYR A 312 -0.22 12.62 12.85
N ASN A 313 0.70 12.39 11.91
CA ASN A 313 1.18 13.41 10.97
C ASN A 313 0.47 13.34 9.61
N ASP A 314 -0.50 12.46 9.46
CA ASP A 314 -1.23 12.25 8.20
C ASP A 314 -2.25 13.36 7.96
N LYS A 315 -1.87 14.33 7.13
CA LYS A 315 -2.72 15.50 6.80
C LYS A 315 -3.95 15.13 5.98
N ALA A 316 -3.89 14.04 5.19
CA ALA A 316 -5.06 13.58 4.45
C ALA A 316 -6.14 13.04 5.40
N MET A 317 -5.75 12.38 6.49
CA MET A 317 -6.68 11.96 7.52
C MET A 317 -7.31 13.15 8.23
N PHE A 318 -6.57 14.20 8.59
CA PHE A 318 -7.13 15.43 9.14
C PHE A 318 -8.14 16.10 8.20
N ALA A 319 -7.83 16.16 6.90
CA ALA A 319 -8.75 16.68 5.90
C ALA A 319 -10.03 15.84 5.83
N SER A 320 -9.91 14.53 5.84
CA SER A 320 -11.05 13.61 5.84
C SER A 320 -11.89 13.73 7.12
N GLU A 321 -11.29 13.88 8.30
CA GLU A 321 -12.00 14.15 9.56
C GLU A 321 -12.84 15.41 9.47
N THR A 322 -12.28 16.47 8.90
CA THR A 322 -13.00 17.75 8.71
C THR A 322 -14.19 17.58 7.76
N ILE A 323 -14.02 16.86 6.65
CA ILE A 323 -15.09 16.64 5.67
C ILE A 323 -16.22 15.78 6.26
N ASN A 324 -15.89 14.74 7.00
CA ASN A 324 -16.86 13.77 7.51
C ASN A 324 -17.34 14.06 8.93
N SER A 325 -16.76 15.04 9.62
CA SER A 325 -17.05 15.38 11.02
C SER A 325 -16.95 14.18 11.99
N SER A 326 -16.05 13.25 11.71
CA SER A 326 -15.78 12.06 12.53
C SER A 326 -14.32 11.67 12.47
N LYS A 327 -13.79 11.09 13.56
CA LYS A 327 -12.41 10.61 13.65
C LYS A 327 -12.14 9.53 12.63
N ARG A 328 -10.97 9.59 12.01
CA ARG A 328 -10.50 8.57 11.06
C ARG A 328 -9.59 7.58 11.75
N LEU A 329 -9.80 6.31 11.43
CA LEU A 329 -9.02 5.20 11.96
C LEU A 329 -7.52 5.33 11.69
N GLY A 330 -7.13 5.96 10.57
CA GLY A 330 -5.75 6.28 10.23
C GLY A 330 -5.07 7.30 11.13
N GLY A 331 -5.81 8.01 12.02
CA GLY A 331 -5.29 8.90 13.06
C GLY A 331 -4.87 8.20 14.36
N CYS A 332 -4.69 6.91 14.38
CA CYS A 332 -4.35 6.02 15.48
C CYS A 332 -5.45 5.87 16.55
N THR A 333 -5.88 4.65 16.77
CA THR A 333 -6.85 4.27 17.78
C THR A 333 -6.44 2.93 18.39
N TYR A 334 -6.32 2.86 19.71
CA TYR A 334 -6.03 1.60 20.38
C TYR A 334 -7.22 0.65 20.31
N MET A 335 -6.93 -0.61 20.00
CA MET A 335 -7.91 -1.68 19.99
C MET A 335 -7.28 -2.99 20.42
N GLU A 336 -7.94 -3.68 21.32
CA GLU A 336 -7.49 -4.99 21.75
C GLU A 336 -7.59 -6.02 20.62
N GLY A 337 -6.54 -6.83 20.46
CA GLY A 337 -6.47 -7.85 19.40
C GLY A 337 -6.18 -7.32 18.02
N VAL A 338 -5.83 -6.02 17.88
CA VAL A 338 -5.30 -5.40 16.66
C VAL A 338 -3.85 -4.98 16.88
N ASP A 339 -2.99 -5.28 15.92
CA ASP A 339 -1.63 -4.74 15.91
C ASP A 339 -1.67 -3.31 15.36
N SER A 340 -2.02 -2.33 16.21
CA SER A 340 -2.00 -0.92 15.85
C SER A 340 -0.58 -0.36 15.95
N ILE A 341 -0.07 0.15 14.83
CA ILE A 341 1.32 0.55 14.65
C ILE A 341 1.37 2.02 14.22
N ASN A 342 1.93 2.84 15.09
CA ASN A 342 2.20 4.24 14.79
C ASN A 342 3.43 4.37 13.91
N VAL A 343 3.27 5.01 12.76
CA VAL A 343 4.34 5.23 11.78
C VAL A 343 4.68 6.72 11.62
N SER A 344 4.28 7.56 12.55
CA SER A 344 4.51 9.02 12.49
C SER A 344 5.99 9.42 12.48
N LEU A 345 6.89 8.50 12.90
CA LEU A 345 8.34 8.70 12.83
C LEU A 345 8.92 8.48 11.43
N LEU A 346 8.14 7.88 10.52
CA LEU A 346 8.56 7.71 9.14
C LEU A 346 8.20 8.99 8.38
N ASP A 347 9.21 9.78 8.05
CA ASP A 347 9.01 10.97 7.21
C ASP A 347 8.84 10.53 5.75
N ASN A 348 7.63 10.61 5.26
CA ASN A 348 7.28 10.25 3.89
C ASN A 348 6.37 11.32 3.31
N SER A 349 6.97 12.41 2.91
CA SER A 349 6.30 13.56 2.31
C SER A 349 5.96 13.34 0.84
N THR A 350 5.11 12.37 0.51
CA THR A 350 4.51 12.38 -0.82
C THR A 350 3.58 13.60 -0.90
N PHE A 351 3.99 14.62 -1.63
CA PHE A 351 3.28 15.89 -1.79
C PHE A 351 2.96 16.66 -0.49
N GLY A 352 3.73 16.48 0.57
CA GLY A 352 3.53 17.20 1.84
C GLY A 352 2.31 16.76 2.66
N LEU A 353 1.60 15.71 2.26
CA LEU A 353 0.43 15.17 2.97
C LEU A 353 0.77 14.09 4.00
N ASN A 354 1.98 13.54 4.00
CA ASN A 354 2.42 12.42 4.85
C ASN A 354 1.45 11.22 4.81
N HIS A 355 0.90 10.91 3.63
CA HIS A 355 -0.12 9.87 3.43
C HIS A 355 0.37 8.67 2.61
N GLY A 356 1.54 8.81 1.96
CA GLY A 356 2.12 7.79 1.08
C GLY A 356 2.97 6.72 1.78
N TYR A 357 3.05 6.72 3.10
CA TYR A 357 3.97 5.88 3.87
C TYR A 357 3.79 4.37 3.65
N TYR A 358 2.59 3.92 3.27
CA TYR A 358 2.29 2.51 3.03
C TYR A 358 3.17 1.85 1.94
N ALA A 359 3.75 2.64 1.03
CA ALA A 359 4.64 2.18 -0.01
C ALA A 359 6.13 2.36 0.36
N SER A 360 6.45 2.90 1.54
CA SER A 360 7.83 3.07 1.97
C SER A 360 8.52 1.74 2.23
N ARG A 361 9.86 1.74 2.12
CA ARG A 361 10.67 0.55 2.40
C ARG A 361 10.38 -0.03 3.78
N GLN A 362 10.27 0.81 4.80
CA GLN A 362 10.05 0.40 6.19
C GLN A 362 8.71 -0.32 6.35
N ILE A 363 7.64 0.25 5.81
CA ILE A 363 6.30 -0.36 5.85
C ILE A 363 6.26 -1.66 5.04
N LEU A 364 6.82 -1.66 3.83
CA LEU A 364 6.87 -2.86 3.00
C LEU A 364 7.69 -3.97 3.66
N THR A 365 8.79 -3.63 4.35
CA THR A 365 9.55 -4.59 5.14
C THR A 365 8.73 -5.18 6.29
N ASP A 366 7.95 -4.35 6.99
CA ASP A 366 7.09 -4.84 8.07
C ASP A 366 5.92 -5.67 7.51
N VAL A 367 5.26 -5.23 6.45
CA VAL A 367 4.21 -5.98 5.74
C VAL A 367 4.73 -7.35 5.28
N PHE A 368 5.96 -7.42 4.79
CA PHE A 368 6.59 -8.69 4.46
C PHE A 368 6.67 -9.64 5.68
N GLN A 369 7.09 -9.13 6.84
CA GLN A 369 7.14 -9.90 8.08
C GLN A 369 5.73 -10.32 8.57
N VAL A 370 4.73 -9.44 8.42
CA VAL A 370 3.31 -9.79 8.68
C VAL A 370 2.89 -10.98 7.82
N LEU A 371 3.17 -10.92 6.52
CA LEU A 371 2.82 -12.00 5.57
C LEU A 371 3.56 -13.32 5.86
N LEU A 372 4.72 -13.27 6.51
CA LEU A 372 5.42 -14.44 7.05
C LEU A 372 4.82 -14.97 8.37
N GLY A 373 3.83 -14.29 8.93
CA GLY A 373 3.20 -14.67 10.19
C GLY A 373 4.01 -14.30 11.44
N ILE A 374 4.99 -13.38 11.32
CA ILE A 374 5.82 -12.94 12.46
C ILE A 374 4.99 -12.05 13.37
N GLU A 375 4.99 -12.37 14.67
CA GLU A 375 4.29 -11.59 15.68
C GLU A 375 4.89 -10.18 15.82
N ALA A 376 4.04 -9.18 16.10
CA ALA A 376 4.42 -7.77 16.07
C ALA A 376 5.62 -7.44 17.00
N ASP A 377 5.69 -8.05 18.17
CA ASP A 377 6.78 -7.86 19.14
C ASP A 377 8.11 -8.45 18.68
N ARG A 378 8.13 -9.29 17.65
CA ARG A 378 9.32 -9.92 17.05
C ARG A 378 9.71 -9.35 15.70
N ARG A 379 8.91 -8.43 15.15
CA ARG A 379 9.21 -7.81 13.85
C ARG A 379 10.33 -6.78 13.96
N LEU A 380 11.16 -6.69 12.93
CA LEU A 380 12.27 -5.74 12.85
C LEU A 380 11.76 -4.30 12.94
N PHE A 381 12.51 -3.45 13.62
CA PHE A 381 12.21 -2.03 13.84
C PHE A 381 10.94 -1.74 14.64
N MET A 382 10.21 -2.77 15.06
CA MET A 382 9.02 -2.63 15.89
C MET A 382 9.40 -2.37 17.36
N LYS A 383 8.69 -1.43 17.99
CA LYS A 383 8.78 -1.15 19.42
C LYS A 383 7.40 -1.10 20.01
N LYS A 384 7.28 -1.63 21.22
CA LYS A 384 6.06 -1.53 22.01
C LYS A 384 5.89 -0.09 22.50
N SER A 385 4.68 0.44 22.38
CA SER A 385 4.34 1.78 22.88
C SER A 385 4.21 1.78 24.40
N GLU A 386 4.25 2.99 24.99
CA GLU A 386 4.02 3.18 26.40
C GLU A 386 2.59 2.75 26.82
N PRO A 387 2.40 2.31 28.06
CA PRO A 387 1.06 2.02 28.56
C PRO A 387 0.13 3.22 28.39
N ASN A 388 -1.11 2.99 27.96
CA ASN A 388 -2.13 3.99 27.69
C ASN A 388 -1.92 4.83 26.40
N SER A 389 -0.99 4.45 25.52
CA SER A 389 -0.92 5.02 24.17
C SER A 389 -2.14 4.63 23.33
N THR A 390 -2.46 5.43 22.31
CA THR A 390 -3.53 5.14 21.35
C THR A 390 -3.11 4.16 20.26
N GLU A 391 -1.90 3.64 20.33
CA GLU A 391 -1.36 2.56 19.52
C GLU A 391 -0.64 1.54 20.37
N LYS A 392 -0.55 0.31 19.88
CA LYS A 392 0.12 -0.79 20.60
C LYS A 392 1.63 -0.80 20.33
N TYR A 393 2.01 -0.38 19.14
CA TYR A 393 3.40 -0.38 18.67
C TYR A 393 3.71 0.90 17.90
N TYR A 394 5.00 1.19 17.77
CA TYR A 394 5.50 2.16 16.79
C TYR A 394 6.66 1.59 16.00
N LEU A 395 6.75 2.01 14.72
CA LEU A 395 7.80 1.61 13.81
C LEU A 395 8.88 2.68 13.78
N ARG A 396 10.13 2.27 13.96
CA ARG A 396 11.29 3.17 13.87
C ARG A 396 11.84 3.21 12.45
N PRO A 397 12.37 4.38 12.00
CA PRO A 397 13.07 4.50 10.74
C PRO A 397 14.32 3.63 10.69
#